data_a22687c7132b4acc2759815d116c2f77
#
_entry.id   a22687c7132b4acc2759815d116c2f77
#
_cell.length_a   1.000
_cell.length_b   1.000
_cell.length_c   1.000
_cell.angle_alpha   90.00
_cell.angle_beta   90.00
_cell.angle_gamma   90.00
#
_symmetry.space_group_name_H-M   'P 1'
#
loop_
_entity.id
_entity.type
_entity.pdbx_description
1 polymer ?
#
loop_
_entity_poly.entity_id
_entity_poly.type
_entity_poly.pdbx_seq_one_letter_code
_entity_poly.pdbx_strand_id
1 'polypeptide(L)'
;DRTIEAVELLQLPAPKFENSDNAFKVFIYTYKPFEQLTTQEKLRALYQHVTLLFIQQDFATNETLRLRFGLGEKKASLISKLVASAKESRLIKNFDPSSESKRYVKYVPVWA
;
A
#
# COMPACT_ATOMS: atom_id res chain seq x y z
N ASP A 1 0.75 14.50 4.35
CA ASP A 1 2.08 14.61 4.94
C ASP A 1 3.15 14.51 3.85
N ARG A 2 4.08 15.45 3.83
CA ARG A 2 5.13 15.52 2.81
C ARG A 2 6.07 14.32 2.86
N THR A 3 6.34 13.77 4.05
CA THR A 3 7.21 12.60 4.21
C THR A 3 6.60 11.38 3.52
N ILE A 4 5.30 11.16 3.72
CA ILE A 4 4.59 10.03 3.11
C ILE A 4 4.50 10.21 1.60
N GLU A 5 4.21 11.41 1.12
CA GLU A 5 4.15 11.70 -0.31
C GLU A 5 5.51 11.48 -0.98
N ALA A 6 6.60 11.90 -0.35
CA ALA A 6 7.95 11.67 -0.89
C ALA A 6 8.28 10.18 -0.95
N VAL A 7 7.93 9.42 0.09
CA VAL A 7 8.13 7.97 0.11
C VAL A 7 7.38 7.29 -1.01
N GLU A 8 6.13 7.69 -1.26
CA GLU A 8 5.33 7.15 -2.36
C GLU A 8 5.93 7.48 -3.72
N LEU A 9 6.33 8.74 -3.93
CA LEU A 9 6.90 9.19 -5.19
C LEU A 9 8.22 8.47 -5.52
N LEU A 10 9.06 8.24 -4.52
CA LEU A 10 10.36 7.59 -4.70
C LEU A 10 10.29 6.06 -4.58
N GLN A 11 9.09 5.50 -4.39
CA GLN A 11 8.88 4.06 -4.26
C GLN A 11 9.67 3.44 -3.11
N LEU A 12 9.89 4.20 -2.05
CA LEU A 12 10.61 3.72 -0.87
C LEU A 12 9.72 2.80 -0.03
N PRO A 13 10.32 1.91 0.79
CA PRO A 13 9.53 1.20 1.79
C PRO A 13 8.81 2.21 2.69
N ALA A 14 7.59 1.85 3.14
CA ALA A 14 6.79 2.75 3.96
C ALA A 14 7.52 3.08 5.26
N PRO A 15 7.46 4.35 5.71
CA PRO A 15 8.10 4.73 6.95
C PRO A 15 7.42 4.07 8.14
N LYS A 16 8.19 3.81 9.19
CA LYS A 16 7.67 3.29 10.44
C LYS A 16 7.63 4.42 11.46
N PHE A 17 6.46 4.62 12.05
CA PHE A 17 6.26 5.64 13.08
C PHE A 17 6.19 4.96 14.44
N GLU A 18 7.01 5.39 15.37
CA GLU A 18 6.99 4.91 16.74
C GLU A 18 6.83 6.08 17.70
N ASN A 19 5.96 5.92 18.67
CA ASN A 19 5.74 6.90 19.72
C ASN A 19 6.11 6.25 21.05
N SER A 20 7.06 6.85 21.76
CA SER A 20 7.43 6.46 23.11
C SER A 20 7.09 7.58 24.08
N ASP A 21 7.19 7.31 25.41
CA ASP A 21 6.74 8.25 26.44
C ASP A 21 7.33 9.66 26.30
N ASN A 22 8.54 9.79 25.75
CA ASN A 22 9.22 11.07 25.67
C ASN A 22 9.70 11.44 24.27
N ALA A 23 9.39 10.62 23.25
CA ALA A 23 9.88 10.87 21.90
C ALA A 23 9.01 10.23 20.84
N PHE A 24 8.87 10.95 19.73
CA PHE A 24 8.27 10.40 18.50
C PHE A 24 9.41 10.05 17.54
N LYS A 25 9.42 8.82 17.06
CA LYS A 25 10.45 8.35 16.14
C LYS A 25 9.86 8.00 14.78
N VAL A 26 10.56 8.40 13.71
CA VAL A 26 10.21 8.06 12.35
C VAL A 26 11.38 7.31 11.72
N PHE A 27 11.11 6.11 11.20
CA PHE A 27 12.11 5.31 10.49
C PHE A 27 11.79 5.38 9.00
N ILE A 28 12.70 5.97 8.22
CA ILE A 28 12.60 6.03 6.76
C ILE A 28 13.66 5.09 6.20
N TYR A 29 13.21 4.12 5.40
CA TYR A 29 14.08 3.08 4.88
C TYR A 29 14.64 3.44 3.52
N THR A 30 15.82 2.90 3.20
CA THR A 30 16.39 3.03 1.85
C THR A 30 15.55 2.19 0.87
N TYR A 31 15.65 2.54 -0.43
CA TYR A 31 14.95 1.81 -1.47
C TYR A 31 15.32 0.33 -1.46
N LYS A 32 14.31 -0.53 -1.59
CA LYS A 32 14.48 -1.97 -1.78
C LYS A 32 13.58 -2.44 -2.91
N PRO A 33 14.05 -3.33 -3.80
CA PRO A 33 13.18 -3.97 -4.77
C PRO A 33 12.08 -4.78 -4.07
N PHE A 34 10.96 -4.97 -4.76
CA PHE A 34 9.81 -5.68 -4.19
C PHE A 34 10.19 -7.05 -3.62
N GLU A 35 11.03 -7.81 -4.33
CA GLU A 35 11.43 -9.15 -3.91
C GLU A 35 12.20 -9.18 -2.60
N GLN A 36 12.82 -8.07 -2.23
CA GLN A 36 13.61 -7.96 -1.00
C GLN A 36 12.81 -7.45 0.18
N LEU A 37 11.57 -7.02 -0.04
CA LEU A 37 10.71 -6.56 1.03
C LEU A 37 10.18 -7.75 1.83
N THR A 38 10.11 -7.59 3.16
CA THR A 38 9.41 -8.58 3.99
C THR A 38 7.90 -8.45 3.75
N THR A 39 7.15 -9.48 4.16
CA THR A 39 5.70 -9.45 4.06
C THR A 39 5.12 -8.24 4.81
N GLN A 40 5.65 -7.94 6.00
CA GLN A 40 5.18 -6.79 6.77
C GLN A 40 5.49 -5.47 6.08
N GLU A 41 6.65 -5.34 5.46
CA GLU A 41 7.02 -4.15 4.70
C GLU A 41 6.08 -3.96 3.50
N LYS A 42 5.78 -5.05 2.78
CA LYS A 42 4.85 -5.02 1.66
C LYS A 42 3.45 -4.58 2.10
N LEU A 43 2.94 -5.15 3.19
CA LEU A 43 1.60 -4.83 3.70
C LEU A 43 1.53 -3.39 4.20
N ARG A 44 2.57 -2.91 4.87
CA ARG A 44 2.62 -1.53 5.35
C ARG A 44 2.61 -0.54 4.18
N ALA A 45 3.41 -0.81 3.16
CA ALA A 45 3.46 0.04 1.97
C ALA A 45 2.12 0.02 1.22
N LEU A 46 1.51 -1.14 1.09
CA LEU A 46 0.20 -1.28 0.45
C LEU A 46 -0.86 -0.48 1.21
N TYR A 47 -0.94 -0.64 2.51
CA TYR A 47 -1.91 0.07 3.33
C TYR A 47 -1.71 1.59 3.24
N GLN A 48 -0.47 2.05 3.31
CA GLN A 48 -0.15 3.46 3.20
C GLN A 48 -0.58 4.02 1.84
N HIS A 49 -0.29 3.30 0.77
CA HIS A 49 -0.68 3.70 -0.58
C HIS A 49 -2.20 3.84 -0.72
N VAL A 50 -2.93 2.81 -0.28
CA VAL A 50 -4.40 2.79 -0.35
C VAL A 50 -4.99 3.94 0.48
N THR A 51 -4.45 4.15 1.67
CA THR A 51 -4.92 5.21 2.57
C THR A 51 -4.65 6.60 2.02
N LEU A 52 -3.44 6.81 1.49
CA LEU A 52 -3.07 8.10 0.92
C LEU A 52 -3.98 8.47 -0.25
N LEU A 53 -4.21 7.54 -1.18
CA LEU A 53 -5.10 7.80 -2.30
C LEU A 53 -6.53 8.07 -1.84
N PHE A 54 -7.01 7.34 -0.85
CA PHE A 54 -8.35 7.56 -0.32
C PHE A 54 -8.50 8.97 0.28
N ILE A 55 -7.51 9.42 1.05
CA ILE A 55 -7.50 10.76 1.63
C ILE A 55 -7.48 11.83 0.53
N GLN A 56 -6.82 11.55 -0.59
CA GLN A 56 -6.76 12.45 -1.75
C GLN A 56 -8.01 12.34 -2.64
N GLN A 57 -9.04 11.62 -2.19
CA GLN A 57 -10.28 11.39 -2.94
C GLN A 57 -10.08 10.59 -4.22
N ASP A 58 -9.13 9.66 -4.19
CA ASP A 58 -8.84 8.75 -5.27
C ASP A 58 -8.90 7.31 -4.76
N PHE A 59 -8.68 6.34 -5.62
CA PHE A 59 -8.77 4.93 -5.27
C PHE A 59 -7.54 4.17 -5.71
N ALA A 60 -7.08 3.24 -4.86
CA ALA A 60 -6.04 2.30 -5.24
C ALA A 60 -6.63 1.17 -6.08
N THR A 61 -5.85 0.70 -7.03
CA THR A 61 -6.19 -0.44 -7.89
C THR A 61 -4.97 -1.34 -7.99
N ASN A 62 -5.13 -2.51 -8.61
CA ASN A 62 -3.98 -3.37 -8.90
C ASN A 62 -2.91 -2.61 -9.69
N GLU A 63 -3.32 -1.81 -10.66
CA GLU A 63 -2.40 -1.02 -11.48
C GLU A 63 -1.64 0.01 -10.64
N THR A 64 -2.32 0.79 -9.80
CA THR A 64 -1.64 1.80 -8.98
C THR A 64 -0.67 1.15 -8.01
N LEU A 65 -1.02 -0.01 -7.45
CA LEU A 65 -0.14 -0.76 -6.56
C LEU A 65 1.09 -1.29 -7.30
N ARG A 66 0.91 -1.80 -8.52
CA ARG A 66 2.06 -2.21 -9.32
C ARG A 66 3.01 -1.05 -9.57
N LEU A 67 2.48 0.11 -9.91
CA LEU A 67 3.30 1.31 -10.10
C LEU A 67 4.02 1.71 -8.81
N ARG A 68 3.33 1.65 -7.68
CA ARG A 68 3.93 1.98 -6.37
C ARG A 68 5.14 1.09 -6.06
N PHE A 69 5.06 -0.19 -6.41
CA PHE A 69 6.13 -1.14 -6.15
C PHE A 69 7.12 -1.28 -7.32
N GLY A 70 6.95 -0.50 -8.38
CA GLY A 70 7.83 -0.57 -9.54
C GLY A 70 7.68 -1.84 -10.37
N LEU A 71 6.47 -2.43 -10.41
CA LEU A 71 6.19 -3.68 -11.10
C LEU A 71 5.40 -3.44 -12.39
N GLY A 72 5.64 -4.27 -13.41
CA GLY A 72 4.93 -4.23 -14.68
C GLY A 72 3.65 -5.07 -14.68
N GLU A 73 2.95 -5.06 -15.83
CA GLU A 73 1.69 -5.79 -15.99
C GLU A 73 1.80 -7.29 -15.68
N LYS A 74 2.93 -7.89 -15.98
CA LYS A 74 3.17 -9.32 -15.76
C LYS A 74 3.14 -9.71 -14.29
N LYS A 75 3.20 -8.73 -13.40
CA LYS A 75 3.21 -8.94 -11.95
C LYS A 75 1.85 -8.70 -11.29
N ALA A 76 0.79 -8.59 -12.09
CA ALA A 76 -0.57 -8.35 -11.56
C ALA A 76 -1.00 -9.44 -10.57
N SER A 77 -0.62 -10.71 -10.82
CA SER A 77 -0.97 -11.80 -9.91
C SER A 77 -0.26 -11.72 -8.56
N LEU A 78 0.99 -11.21 -8.55
CA LEU A 78 1.72 -10.97 -7.30
C LEU A 78 0.99 -9.94 -6.44
N ILE A 79 0.54 -8.86 -7.07
CA ILE A 79 -0.21 -7.82 -6.35
C ILE A 79 -1.57 -8.35 -5.89
N SER A 80 -2.24 -9.17 -6.69
CA SER A 80 -3.50 -9.78 -6.28
C SER A 80 -3.34 -10.65 -5.03
N LYS A 81 -2.24 -11.40 -4.92
CA LYS A 81 -1.93 -12.19 -3.73
C LYS A 81 -1.68 -11.29 -2.52
N LEU A 82 -0.94 -10.19 -2.72
CA LEU A 82 -0.67 -9.25 -1.64
C LEU A 82 -1.96 -8.57 -1.16
N VAL A 83 -2.83 -8.19 -2.09
CA VAL A 83 -4.14 -7.63 -1.77
C VAL A 83 -4.98 -8.62 -0.95
N ALA A 84 -4.97 -9.90 -1.31
CA ALA A 84 -5.68 -10.92 -0.56
C ALA A 84 -5.17 -11.00 0.88
N SER A 85 -3.84 -10.98 1.07
CA SER A 85 -3.24 -10.96 2.40
C SER A 85 -3.64 -9.71 3.19
N ALA A 86 -3.68 -8.56 2.53
CA ALA A 86 -4.07 -7.31 3.18
C ALA A 86 -5.54 -7.34 3.62
N LYS A 87 -6.42 -7.95 2.83
CA LYS A 87 -7.82 -8.13 3.20
C LYS A 87 -7.96 -9.07 4.39
N GLU A 88 -7.21 -10.18 4.41
CA GLU A 88 -7.22 -11.10 5.54
C GLU A 88 -6.74 -10.44 6.83
N SER A 89 -5.76 -9.55 6.71
CA SER A 89 -5.25 -8.77 7.84
C SER A 89 -6.15 -7.60 8.22
N ARG A 90 -7.28 -7.42 7.53
CA ARG A 90 -8.25 -6.35 7.77
C ARG A 90 -7.65 -4.96 7.63
N LEU A 91 -6.76 -4.78 6.69
CA LEU A 91 -6.16 -3.48 6.38
C LEU A 91 -6.98 -2.73 5.34
N ILE A 92 -7.47 -3.43 4.33
CA ILE A 92 -8.21 -2.86 3.21
C ILE A 92 -9.45 -3.69 2.90
N LYS A 93 -10.33 -3.11 2.09
CA LYS A 93 -11.52 -3.78 1.56
C LYS A 93 -11.79 -3.27 0.14
N ASN A 94 -12.64 -3.97 -0.60
CA ASN A 94 -13.13 -3.47 -1.88
C ASN A 94 -14.05 -2.27 -1.64
N PHE A 95 -13.91 -1.25 -2.47
CA PHE A 95 -14.83 -0.11 -2.43
C PHE A 95 -16.25 -0.56 -2.80
N ASP A 96 -16.38 -1.43 -3.82
CA ASP A 96 -17.64 -2.00 -4.23
C ASP A 96 -17.56 -3.53 -4.14
N PRO A 97 -18.15 -4.14 -3.09
CA PRO A 97 -18.09 -5.60 -2.94
C PRO A 97 -18.80 -6.37 -4.04
N SER A 98 -19.71 -5.73 -4.79
CA SER A 98 -20.44 -6.39 -5.87
C SER A 98 -19.70 -6.42 -7.20
N SER A 99 -18.55 -5.75 -7.29
CA SER A 99 -17.75 -5.72 -8.51
C SER A 99 -17.18 -7.11 -8.81
N GLU A 100 -17.44 -7.62 -10.00
CA GLU A 100 -16.95 -8.93 -10.45
C GLU A 100 -15.59 -8.83 -11.15
N SER A 101 -15.22 -7.64 -11.66
CA SER A 101 -14.01 -7.46 -12.43
C SER A 101 -12.81 -7.18 -11.51
N LYS A 102 -11.86 -8.12 -11.45
CA LYS A 102 -10.65 -7.95 -10.68
C LYS A 102 -9.76 -6.83 -11.23
N ARG A 103 -9.84 -6.55 -12.51
CA ARG A 103 -8.99 -5.55 -13.19
C ARG A 103 -9.32 -4.13 -12.74
N TYR A 104 -10.60 -3.87 -12.47
CA TYR A 104 -11.09 -2.53 -12.14
C TYR A 104 -11.53 -2.40 -10.70
N VAL A 105 -11.21 -3.37 -9.85
CA VAL A 105 -11.55 -3.30 -8.44
C VAL A 105 -10.79 -2.15 -7.79
N LYS A 106 -11.53 -1.33 -7.06
CA LYS A 106 -10.98 -0.23 -6.28
C LYS A 106 -10.88 -0.65 -4.82
N TYR A 107 -9.78 -0.30 -4.20
CA TYR A 107 -9.52 -0.65 -2.79
C TYR A 107 -9.55 0.60 -1.93
N VAL A 108 -10.09 0.45 -0.72
CA VAL A 108 -10.13 1.52 0.28
C VAL A 108 -9.68 0.94 1.62
N PRO A 109 -9.25 1.80 2.57
CA PRO A 109 -8.94 1.30 3.92
C PRO A 109 -10.17 0.65 4.53
N VAL A 110 -9.95 -0.33 5.41
CA VAL A 110 -11.06 -1.07 6.02
C VAL A 110 -12.00 -0.18 6.83
N TRP A 111 -11.49 0.93 7.37
CA TRP A 111 -12.28 1.87 8.16
C TRP A 111 -13.06 2.88 7.31
N ALA A 112 -12.89 2.85 6.01
CA ALA A 112 -13.58 3.77 5.12
C ALA A 112 -15.06 3.42 4.91
#